data_15693e4f3309ed2000210ef4bfd7c256
#
_entry.id   15693e4f3309ed2000210ef4bfd7c256
#
_cell.length_a   1.000
_cell.length_b   1.000
_cell.length_c   1.000
_cell.angle_alpha   90.00
_cell.angle_beta   90.00
_cell.angle_gamma   90.00
#
_symmetry.space_group_name_H-M   'P 1'
#
loop_
_entity.id
_entity.type
_entity.pdbx_description
1 polymer ?
#
loop_
_entity_poly.entity_id
_entity_poly.type
_entity_poly.pdbx_seq_one_letter_code
_entity_poly.pdbx_strand_id
1 'polypeptide(L)'
;VSVDASYTQLDRGVELMQTVRRELDLESFGINLMVLRPGQRLRVHTHERQDEVYLVLEGTLTLVVEGEPHELGVDQLARVGPGTRRQLTNPTAAKVVILALGAAGTHEGRDARAWTDWDEEGPGREPRDVPLPEDLPV
;
A
#
# COMPACT_ATOMS: atom_id res chain seq x y z
N VAL A 1 20.61 -14.15 28.75
CA VAL A 1 20.20 -14.48 27.39
C VAL A 1 19.07 -13.55 26.97
N SER A 2 19.29 -12.79 25.92
CA SER A 2 18.26 -11.93 25.38
C SER A 2 17.35 -12.74 24.45
N VAL A 3 16.06 -12.46 24.53
CA VAL A 3 15.07 -13.06 23.62
C VAL A 3 14.81 -12.04 22.52
N ASP A 4 14.92 -12.48 21.29
CA ASP A 4 14.64 -11.64 20.13
C ASP A 4 13.18 -11.84 19.70
N ALA A 5 12.30 -11.08 20.31
CA ALA A 5 10.88 -11.07 19.99
C ALA A 5 10.31 -9.68 20.25
N SER A 6 9.36 -9.28 19.42
CA SER A 6 8.71 -7.97 19.53
C SER A 6 7.22 -8.11 19.26
N TYR A 7 6.44 -7.18 19.79
CA TYR A 7 4.99 -7.26 19.77
C TYR A 7 4.40 -5.89 19.47
N THR A 8 3.31 -5.86 18.74
CA THR A 8 2.55 -4.64 18.52
C THR A 8 1.08 -4.95 18.32
N GLN A 9 0.26 -3.92 18.31
CA GLN A 9 -1.19 -4.01 18.10
C GLN A 9 -1.54 -3.21 16.86
N LEU A 10 -2.35 -3.77 15.97
CA LEU A 10 -2.88 -3.02 14.84
C LEU A 10 -3.83 -1.94 15.31
N ASP A 11 -3.62 -0.73 14.85
CA ASP A 11 -4.49 0.42 15.09
C ASP A 11 -5.29 0.74 13.83
N ARG A 12 -6.52 0.23 13.75
CA ARG A 12 -7.39 0.46 12.58
C ARG A 12 -7.97 1.88 12.54
N GLY A 13 -7.70 2.68 13.55
CA GLY A 13 -8.06 4.10 13.59
C GLY A 13 -6.96 5.02 13.11
N VAL A 14 -5.82 4.48 12.68
CA VAL A 14 -4.70 5.30 12.20
C VAL A 14 -5.09 6.06 10.93
N GLU A 15 -4.53 7.24 10.76
CA GLU A 15 -4.70 8.00 9.53
C GLU A 15 -3.66 7.53 8.51
N LEU A 16 -4.12 6.91 7.46
CA LEU A 16 -3.39 6.39 6.31
C LEU A 16 -2.51 5.18 6.60
N MET A 17 -1.53 5.25 7.50
CA MET A 17 -0.54 4.17 7.62
C MET A 17 -0.03 4.00 9.05
N GLN A 18 0.04 2.74 9.47
CA GLN A 18 0.82 2.32 10.63
C GLN A 18 2.02 1.52 10.14
N THR A 19 3.22 1.97 10.46
CA THR A 19 4.45 1.31 10.03
C THR A 19 4.78 0.14 10.96
N VAL A 20 4.10 -0.97 10.77
CA VAL A 20 4.21 -2.16 11.60
C VAL A 20 5.62 -2.75 11.54
N ARG A 21 6.24 -2.73 10.37
CA ARG A 21 7.63 -3.19 10.20
C ARG A 21 8.57 -2.49 11.20
N ARG A 22 8.43 -1.18 11.34
CA ARG A 22 9.28 -0.39 12.23
C ARG A 22 9.00 -0.70 13.69
N GLU A 23 7.72 -0.84 14.04
CA GLU A 23 7.31 -1.14 15.42
C GLU A 23 7.81 -2.52 15.87
N LEU A 24 7.88 -3.48 14.95
CA LEU A 24 8.37 -4.82 15.22
C LEU A 24 9.88 -4.99 15.05
N ASP A 25 10.57 -3.94 14.58
CA ASP A 25 12.00 -4.01 14.24
C ASP A 25 12.30 -5.15 13.24
N LEU A 26 11.44 -5.29 12.25
CA LEU A 26 11.49 -6.36 11.26
C LEU A 26 12.40 -5.98 10.09
N GLU A 27 13.35 -6.84 9.75
CA GLU A 27 14.33 -6.57 8.68
C GLU A 27 14.05 -7.33 7.39
N SER A 28 13.52 -8.55 7.48
CA SER A 28 13.44 -9.47 6.35
C SER A 28 12.38 -9.12 5.31
N PHE A 29 11.32 -8.45 5.71
CA PHE A 29 10.24 -8.03 4.81
C PHE A 29 9.49 -6.83 5.38
N GLY A 30 8.69 -6.20 4.54
CA GLY A 30 7.83 -5.10 4.97
C GLY A 30 6.45 -5.59 5.37
N ILE A 31 5.89 -4.98 6.38
CA ILE A 31 4.48 -5.13 6.73
C ILE A 31 3.98 -3.81 7.28
N ASN A 32 2.91 -3.29 6.68
CA ASN A 32 2.29 -2.03 7.10
C ASN A 32 0.78 -2.17 7.07
N LEU A 33 0.13 -1.55 8.04
CA LEU A 33 -1.31 -1.39 8.01
C LEU A 33 -1.64 -0.11 7.26
N MET A 34 -2.57 -0.18 6.33
CA MET A 34 -3.06 0.99 5.61
C MET A 34 -4.56 1.12 5.80
N VAL A 35 -4.99 2.32 6.09
CA VAL A 35 -6.40 2.65 6.27
C VAL A 35 -6.76 3.76 5.30
N LEU A 36 -7.65 3.44 4.37
CA LEU A 36 -8.15 4.40 3.39
C LEU A 36 -9.54 4.85 3.82
N ARG A 37 -9.69 6.15 4.05
CA ARG A 37 -11.01 6.74 4.31
C ARG A 37 -11.89 6.68 3.05
N PRO A 38 -13.20 6.85 3.19
CA PRO A 38 -14.09 6.90 2.03
C PRO A 38 -13.60 7.89 0.97
N GLY A 39 -13.49 7.42 -0.28
CA GLY A 39 -13.06 8.23 -1.42
C GLY A 39 -11.55 8.39 -1.57
N GLN A 40 -10.76 7.93 -0.62
CA GLN A 40 -9.31 8.15 -0.67
C GLN A 40 -8.65 7.34 -1.78
N ARG A 41 -7.70 7.98 -2.45
CA ARG A 41 -6.84 7.32 -3.44
C ARG A 41 -5.39 7.55 -3.05
N LEU A 42 -4.58 6.52 -3.22
CA LEU A 42 -3.13 6.66 -3.06
C LEU A 42 -2.50 6.97 -4.43
N ARG A 43 -1.19 7.07 -4.46
CA ARG A 43 -0.46 7.38 -5.69
C ARG A 43 -0.47 6.18 -6.64
N VAL A 44 -0.44 6.44 -7.93
CA VAL A 44 -0.06 5.42 -8.92
C VAL A 44 1.43 5.19 -8.73
N HIS A 45 1.83 3.95 -8.44
CA HIS A 45 3.23 3.67 -8.13
C HIS A 45 3.64 2.26 -8.54
N THR A 46 4.95 2.05 -8.57
CA THR A 46 5.57 0.73 -8.73
C THR A 46 6.53 0.50 -7.57
N HIS A 47 6.83 -0.77 -7.34
CA HIS A 47 8.05 -1.20 -6.68
C HIS A 47 8.93 -1.84 -7.76
N GLU A 48 10.17 -1.40 -7.85
CA GLU A 48 11.04 -1.79 -8.96
C GLU A 48 11.58 -3.22 -8.82
N ARG A 49 11.78 -3.69 -7.58
CA ARG A 49 12.44 -4.96 -7.30
C ARG A 49 11.67 -5.87 -6.36
N GLN A 50 10.59 -5.39 -5.76
CA GLN A 50 9.87 -6.15 -4.74
C GLN A 50 8.50 -6.58 -5.21
N ASP A 51 8.13 -7.80 -4.84
CA ASP A 51 6.73 -8.19 -4.80
C ASP A 51 6.02 -7.47 -3.65
N GLU A 52 4.77 -7.17 -3.82
CA GLU A 52 3.92 -6.67 -2.74
C GLU A 52 2.62 -7.44 -2.71
N VAL A 53 2.18 -7.80 -1.51
CA VAL A 53 0.91 -8.48 -1.30
C VAL A 53 0.00 -7.58 -0.48
N TYR A 54 -1.24 -7.46 -0.91
CA TYR A 54 -2.28 -6.74 -0.19
C TYR A 54 -3.31 -7.73 0.34
N LEU A 55 -3.58 -7.66 1.63
CA LEU A 55 -4.63 -8.44 2.29
C LEU A 55 -5.68 -7.49 2.84
N VAL A 56 -6.92 -7.64 2.41
CA VAL A 56 -8.03 -6.81 2.90
C VAL A 56 -8.54 -7.36 4.22
N LEU A 57 -8.56 -6.50 5.24
CA LEU A 57 -9.07 -6.84 6.57
C LEU A 57 -10.47 -6.28 6.83
N GLU A 58 -10.83 -5.17 6.18
CA GLU A 58 -12.11 -4.49 6.38
C GLU A 58 -12.47 -3.69 5.14
N GLY A 59 -13.74 -3.70 4.76
CA GLY A 59 -14.23 -2.97 3.60
C GLY A 59 -13.93 -3.65 2.27
N THR A 60 -14.02 -2.89 1.20
CA THR A 60 -13.74 -3.35 -0.17
C THR A 60 -12.73 -2.41 -0.82
N LEU A 61 -11.57 -2.96 -1.12
CA LEU A 61 -10.51 -2.23 -1.83
C LEU A 61 -10.75 -2.31 -3.34
N THR A 62 -10.65 -1.20 -4.04
CA THR A 62 -10.50 -1.22 -5.49
C THR A 62 -9.01 -1.02 -5.80
N LEU A 63 -8.36 -2.10 -6.21
CA LEU A 63 -6.97 -2.11 -6.62
C LEU A 63 -6.91 -1.95 -8.13
N VAL A 64 -6.32 -0.85 -8.59
CA VAL A 64 -6.15 -0.60 -10.01
C VAL A 64 -4.75 -1.07 -10.41
N VAL A 65 -4.67 -2.02 -11.34
CA VAL A 65 -3.41 -2.60 -11.80
C VAL A 65 -3.29 -2.36 -13.30
N GLU A 66 -2.27 -1.66 -13.72
CA GLU A 66 -2.07 -1.27 -15.12
C GLU A 66 -3.35 -0.66 -15.73
N GLY A 67 -4.02 0.22 -14.97
CA GLY A 67 -5.24 0.88 -15.39
C GLY A 67 -6.52 0.05 -15.24
N GLU A 68 -6.44 -1.21 -14.88
CA GLU A 68 -7.61 -2.11 -14.75
C GLU A 68 -8.03 -2.23 -13.28
N PRO A 69 -9.27 -1.88 -12.94
CA PRO A 69 -9.76 -1.99 -11.57
C PRO A 69 -10.12 -3.43 -11.19
N HIS A 70 -9.76 -3.81 -9.96
CA HIS A 70 -10.11 -5.10 -9.37
C HIS A 70 -10.65 -4.87 -7.97
N GLU A 71 -11.81 -5.41 -7.66
CA GLU A 71 -12.38 -5.33 -6.32
C GLU A 71 -11.90 -6.50 -5.46
N LEU A 72 -11.44 -6.17 -4.26
CA LEU A 72 -11.01 -7.13 -3.25
C LEU A 72 -11.80 -6.90 -1.97
N GLY A 73 -12.49 -7.94 -1.53
CA GLY A 73 -13.20 -7.93 -0.25
C GLY A 73 -12.37 -8.53 0.88
N VAL A 74 -12.98 -8.60 2.05
CA VAL A 74 -12.35 -9.11 3.27
C VAL A 74 -11.78 -10.52 3.02
N ASP A 75 -10.57 -10.75 3.53
CA ASP A 75 -9.83 -12.02 3.43
C ASP A 75 -9.32 -12.35 2.02
N GLN A 76 -9.50 -11.44 1.06
CA GLN A 76 -8.91 -11.61 -0.26
C GLN A 76 -7.52 -10.97 -0.32
N LEU A 77 -6.65 -11.61 -1.08
CA LEU A 77 -5.27 -11.17 -1.27
C LEU A 77 -4.98 -10.92 -2.75
N ALA A 78 -4.10 -9.97 -2.99
CA ALA A 78 -3.54 -9.74 -4.32
C ALA A 78 -2.03 -9.62 -4.22
N ARG A 79 -1.31 -10.23 -5.16
CA ARG A 79 0.11 -9.99 -5.36
C ARG A 79 0.29 -9.08 -6.56
N VAL A 80 1.11 -8.05 -6.40
CA VAL A 80 1.53 -7.20 -7.50
C VAL A 80 3.05 -7.30 -7.63
N GLY A 81 3.51 -7.72 -8.80
CA GLY A 81 4.92 -7.94 -9.06
C GLY A 81 5.72 -6.66 -9.33
N PRO A 82 7.06 -6.79 -9.36
CA PRO A 82 7.93 -5.65 -9.65
C PRO A 82 7.62 -5.00 -10.99
N GLY A 83 7.78 -3.68 -11.06
CA GLY A 83 7.59 -2.91 -12.28
C GLY A 83 6.14 -2.73 -12.71
N THR A 84 5.21 -3.28 -11.99
CA THR A 84 3.78 -3.20 -12.31
C THR A 84 3.17 -1.99 -11.64
N ARG A 85 2.54 -1.10 -12.40
CA ARG A 85 1.86 0.07 -11.85
C ARG A 85 0.57 -0.32 -11.16
N ARG A 86 0.38 0.18 -9.94
CA ARG A 86 -0.84 -0.04 -9.17
C ARG A 86 -1.26 1.23 -8.46
N GLN A 87 -2.52 1.29 -8.14
CA GLN A 87 -3.08 2.34 -7.31
C GLN A 87 -4.12 1.73 -6.37
N LEU A 88 -4.01 2.02 -5.09
CA LEU A 88 -5.00 1.62 -4.11
C LEU A 88 -6.04 2.73 -4.01
N THR A 89 -7.31 2.37 -4.13
CA THR A 89 -8.41 3.33 -4.09
C THR A 89 -9.56 2.80 -3.25
N ASN A 90 -10.29 3.71 -2.64
CA ASN A 90 -11.51 3.38 -1.90
C ASN A 90 -12.68 4.22 -2.43
N PRO A 91 -13.39 3.76 -3.48
CA PRO A 91 -14.54 4.49 -4.00
C PRO A 91 -15.82 4.28 -3.18
N THR A 92 -15.74 3.59 -2.03
CA THR A 92 -16.91 3.28 -1.21
C THR A 92 -17.13 4.31 -0.10
N ALA A 93 -18.30 4.25 0.52
CA ALA A 93 -18.66 5.13 1.64
C ALA A 93 -18.20 4.59 3.01
N ALA A 94 -17.46 3.47 3.03
CA ALA A 94 -16.90 2.87 4.24
C ALA A 94 -15.38 2.82 4.15
N LYS A 95 -14.70 2.89 5.30
CA LYS A 95 -13.25 2.78 5.31
C LYS A 95 -12.79 1.40 4.85
N VAL A 96 -11.59 1.35 4.31
CA VAL A 96 -10.90 0.12 3.89
C VAL A 96 -9.64 -0.04 4.74
N VAL A 97 -9.45 -1.23 5.28
CA VAL A 97 -8.26 -1.57 6.08
C VAL A 97 -7.55 -2.74 5.39
N ILE A 98 -6.27 -2.55 5.12
CA ILE A 98 -5.45 -3.57 4.45
C ILE A 98 -4.11 -3.75 5.17
N LEU A 99 -3.53 -4.94 5.03
CA LEU A 99 -2.11 -5.17 5.29
C LEU A 99 -1.39 -5.19 3.96
N ALA A 100 -0.33 -4.39 3.86
CA ALA A 100 0.58 -4.41 2.73
C ALA A 100 1.86 -5.13 3.18
N LEU A 101 2.20 -6.22 2.50
CA LEU A 101 3.36 -7.03 2.78
C LEU A 101 4.33 -6.93 1.61
N GLY A 102 5.53 -6.42 1.89
CA GLY A 102 6.58 -6.31 0.89
C GLY A 102 7.57 -7.45 1.02
N ALA A 103 8.16 -7.86 -0.11
CA ALA A 103 9.15 -8.91 -0.12
C ALA A 103 10.45 -8.50 0.56
N ALA A 104 11.25 -9.51 0.86
CA ALA A 104 12.55 -9.36 1.50
C ALA A 104 13.46 -8.38 0.76
N GLY A 105 14.25 -7.70 1.52
CA GLY A 105 15.22 -6.74 1.04
C GLY A 105 15.15 -5.49 1.87
N THR A 106 16.24 -4.80 1.91
CA THR A 106 16.27 -3.50 2.55
C THR A 106 15.24 -2.61 1.88
N HIS A 107 14.30 -2.10 2.66
CA HIS A 107 13.45 -1.01 2.23
C HIS A 107 14.31 0.22 2.03
N GLU A 108 15.07 0.18 0.96
CA GLU A 108 15.63 1.41 0.48
C GLU A 108 14.47 2.20 -0.10
N GLY A 109 14.25 3.40 0.41
CA GLY A 109 13.17 4.29 -0.03
C GLY A 109 13.23 4.67 -1.50
N ARG A 110 14.12 4.04 -2.28
CA ARG A 110 14.31 4.24 -3.71
C ARG A 110 13.75 3.13 -4.58
N ASP A 111 13.17 2.10 -3.97
CA ASP A 111 12.56 1.02 -4.73
C ASP A 111 11.26 1.46 -5.40
N ALA A 112 10.55 2.40 -4.80
CA ALA A 112 9.25 2.85 -5.31
C ALA A 112 9.41 4.01 -6.29
N ARG A 113 8.57 4.01 -7.33
CA ARG A 113 8.37 5.12 -8.26
C ARG A 113 6.90 5.47 -8.30
N ALA A 114 6.59 6.74 -8.47
CA ALA A 114 5.21 7.21 -8.46
C ALA A 114 4.96 8.22 -9.58
N TRP A 115 3.70 8.28 -9.98
CA TRP A 115 3.18 9.17 -11.02
C TRP A 115 1.98 9.93 -10.49
N THR A 116 1.72 11.10 -11.05
CA THR A 116 0.58 11.93 -10.65
C THR A 116 -0.75 11.25 -10.99
N ASP A 117 -0.83 10.65 -12.17
CA ASP A 117 -2.02 9.92 -12.63
C ASP A 117 -1.62 8.84 -13.64
N TRP A 118 -2.63 8.13 -14.14
CA TRP A 118 -2.41 7.01 -15.05
C TRP A 118 -1.93 7.45 -16.45
N ASP A 119 -2.17 8.71 -16.82
CA ASP A 119 -1.80 9.23 -18.14
C ASP A 119 -0.37 9.75 -18.19
N GLU A 120 0.25 9.98 -17.04
CA GLU A 120 1.62 10.47 -16.98
C GLU A 120 2.60 9.39 -17.43
N GLU A 121 3.40 9.72 -18.44
CA GLU A 121 4.44 8.86 -18.96
C GLU A 121 5.79 9.15 -18.29
N GLY A 122 6.77 8.30 -18.57
CA GLY A 122 8.13 8.50 -18.10
C GLY A 122 8.48 7.62 -16.90
N PRO A 123 9.68 7.83 -16.33
CA PRO A 123 10.23 6.92 -15.31
C PRO A 123 9.62 7.09 -13.92
N GLY A 124 8.73 8.06 -13.74
CA GLY A 124 8.19 8.36 -12.42
C GLY A 124 9.21 9.11 -11.54
N ARG A 125 8.76 9.41 -10.33
CA ARG A 125 9.53 10.15 -9.32
C ARG A 125 9.47 9.42 -7.99
N GLU A 126 10.25 9.86 -7.02
CA GLU A 126 10.10 9.33 -5.67
C GLU A 126 8.68 9.64 -5.15
N PRO A 127 8.02 8.72 -4.46
CA PRO A 127 6.64 8.94 -4.01
C PRO A 127 6.44 10.21 -3.20
N ARG A 128 7.40 10.57 -2.36
CA ARG A 128 7.33 11.80 -1.54
C ARG A 128 7.28 13.08 -2.38
N ASP A 129 7.75 13.03 -3.65
CA ASP A 129 7.76 14.17 -4.56
C ASP A 129 6.48 14.25 -5.39
N VAL A 130 5.57 13.28 -5.24
CA VAL A 130 4.28 13.23 -5.93
C VAL A 130 3.18 13.42 -4.90
N PRO A 131 2.34 14.44 -5.03
CA PRO A 131 1.25 14.65 -4.08
C PRO A 131 0.23 13.51 -4.16
N LEU A 132 -0.46 13.26 -3.05
CA LEU A 132 -1.59 12.34 -3.06
C LEU A 132 -2.69 12.90 -3.98
N PRO A 133 -3.37 12.05 -4.74
CA PRO A 133 -4.53 12.46 -5.52
C PRO A 133 -5.64 12.99 -4.61
N GLU A 134 -6.51 13.82 -5.15
CA GLU A 134 -7.72 14.24 -4.45
C GLU A 134 -8.64 13.04 -4.24
N ASP A 135 -9.43 13.10 -3.16
CA ASP A 135 -10.41 12.05 -2.89
C ASP A 135 -11.49 12.01 -3.95
N LEU A 136 -12.00 10.81 -4.21
CA LEU A 136 -13.17 10.62 -5.04
C LEU A 136 -14.42 11.12 -4.28
N PRO A 137 -15.43 11.66 -4.97
CA PRO A 137 -16.71 11.93 -4.34
C PRO A 137 -17.39 10.61 -3.98
N VAL A 138 -17.88 10.53 -2.76
CA VAL A 138 -18.58 9.35 -2.23
C VAL A 138 -19.84 9.75 -1.48
#